data_cee942772035d50a067f52ea243bddfe
#
_entry.id   cee942772035d50a067f52ea243bddfe
#
_cell.length_a   1.000
_cell.length_b   1.000
_cell.length_c   1.000
_cell.angle_alpha   90.00
_cell.angle_beta   90.00
_cell.angle_gamma   90.00
#
_symmetry.space_group_name_H-M   'P 1'
#
loop_
_entity.id
_entity.type
_entity.pdbx_description
1 polymer ?
#
loop_
_entity_poly.entity_id
_entity_poly.type
_entity_poly.pdbx_seq_one_letter_code
_entity_poly.pdbx_strand_id
1 'polypeptide(L)'
;KARRLVREHGVKLIMIDYLQLMNASGMQFGSRQEEVSKISRSLKGLAKELNIPILALSQLNRGVEGRDGLEGKRPQLSDLRESGAIEQDADMVLFIHRPEYYHLYTDEKGRDLRGMAEIIIAKHRNGSVGDVRLRFKGKFARFENPEDDNYIPAAGAEEAIGSKINAAPPASEDPFPVPPPEEMPF
;
A
#
# COMPACT_ATOMS: atom_id res chain seq x y z
N LYS A 1 8.64 3.01 -22.87
CA LYS A 1 9.37 3.99 -22.01
C LYS A 1 9.91 3.31 -20.75
N ALA A 2 9.11 2.66 -19.90
CA ALA A 2 9.51 2.07 -18.61
C ALA A 2 10.74 1.17 -18.72
N ARG A 3 10.74 0.18 -19.64
CA ARG A 3 11.87 -0.74 -19.87
C ARG A 3 13.20 0.00 -20.10
N ARG A 4 13.15 1.06 -20.91
CA ARG A 4 14.32 1.89 -21.20
C ARG A 4 14.81 2.62 -19.97
N LEU A 5 13.91 3.26 -19.21
CA LEU A 5 14.25 4.01 -17.99
C LEU A 5 14.84 3.10 -16.90
N VAL A 6 14.30 1.91 -16.73
CA VAL A 6 14.85 0.93 -15.77
C VAL A 6 16.28 0.53 -16.17
N ARG A 7 16.49 0.21 -17.47
CA ARG A 7 17.80 -0.22 -17.95
C ARG A 7 18.83 0.89 -17.95
N GLU A 8 18.47 2.12 -18.39
CA GLU A 8 19.41 3.22 -18.59
C GLU A 8 19.61 4.06 -17.31
N HIS A 9 18.61 4.15 -16.46
CA HIS A 9 18.63 5.02 -15.28
C HIS A 9 18.43 4.28 -13.95
N GLY A 10 18.31 2.96 -13.96
CA GLY A 10 18.20 2.16 -12.75
C GLY A 10 16.95 2.44 -11.90
N VAL A 11 15.83 2.82 -12.55
CA VAL A 11 14.55 3.09 -11.86
C VAL A 11 14.14 1.88 -11.02
N LYS A 12 13.77 2.10 -9.76
CA LYS A 12 13.41 1.05 -8.78
C LYS A 12 11.93 1.02 -8.42
N LEU A 13 11.17 2.04 -8.78
CA LEU A 13 9.74 2.15 -8.53
C LEU A 13 9.09 2.91 -9.68
N ILE A 14 7.92 2.45 -10.11
CA ILE A 14 7.06 3.19 -11.05
C ILE A 14 5.79 3.60 -10.30
N MET A 15 5.45 4.88 -10.36
CA MET A 15 4.19 5.42 -9.86
C MET A 15 3.33 5.89 -11.03
N ILE A 16 2.03 5.57 -10.97
CA ILE A 16 1.04 5.91 -12.01
C ILE A 16 -0.11 6.69 -11.35
N ASP A 17 -0.29 7.93 -11.75
CA ASP A 17 -1.40 8.77 -11.35
C ASP A 17 -2.23 9.12 -12.60
N TYR A 18 -3.36 8.53 -12.78
CA TYR A 18 -4.02 7.35 -12.22
C TYR A 18 -4.46 6.41 -13.37
N LEU A 19 -4.84 5.18 -13.07
CA LEU A 19 -5.09 4.13 -14.07
C LEU A 19 -6.14 4.53 -15.11
N GLN A 20 -7.19 5.26 -14.71
CA GLN A 20 -8.29 5.66 -15.58
C GLN A 20 -7.89 6.76 -16.60
N LEU A 21 -6.69 7.32 -16.52
CA LEU A 21 -6.14 8.21 -17.57
C LEU A 21 -5.33 7.46 -18.64
N MET A 22 -4.99 6.21 -18.38
CA MET A 22 -4.26 5.40 -19.33
C MET A 22 -5.17 4.88 -20.44
N ASN A 23 -4.63 4.81 -21.64
CA ASN A 23 -5.28 4.22 -22.81
C ASN A 23 -4.43 3.08 -23.35
N ALA A 24 -5.06 1.97 -23.68
CA ALA A 24 -4.41 0.85 -24.34
C ALA A 24 -4.44 1.07 -25.86
N SER A 25 -3.41 1.77 -26.38
CA SER A 25 -3.32 2.13 -27.79
C SER A 25 -3.29 0.89 -28.69
N GLY A 26 -3.99 0.96 -29.83
CA GLY A 26 -3.96 -0.06 -30.87
C GLY A 26 -4.90 -1.24 -30.67
N MET A 27 -5.78 -1.21 -29.67
CA MET A 27 -6.82 -2.20 -29.45
C MET A 27 -8.20 -1.53 -29.40
N GLN A 28 -9.22 -2.21 -29.92
CA GLN A 28 -10.62 -1.83 -29.70
C GLN A 28 -11.15 -2.61 -28.52
N PHE A 29 -11.83 -1.92 -27.61
CA PHE A 29 -12.46 -2.51 -26.42
C PHE A 29 -13.98 -2.26 -26.47
N GLY A 30 -14.74 -3.22 -26.04
CA GLY A 30 -16.20 -3.11 -25.93
C GLY A 30 -16.63 -2.17 -24.80
N SER A 31 -15.77 -2.01 -23.78
CA SER A 31 -16.03 -1.14 -22.64
C SER A 31 -14.73 -0.59 -22.01
N ARG A 32 -14.86 0.52 -21.29
CA ARG A 32 -13.76 1.09 -20.50
C ARG A 32 -13.24 0.11 -19.44
N GLN A 33 -14.12 -0.69 -18.89
CA GLN A 33 -13.80 -1.71 -17.90
C GLN A 33 -12.86 -2.79 -18.48
N GLU A 34 -13.10 -3.24 -19.71
CA GLU A 34 -12.19 -4.18 -20.38
C GLU A 34 -10.81 -3.57 -20.62
N GLU A 35 -10.78 -2.31 -21.04
CA GLU A 35 -9.53 -1.59 -21.27
C GLU A 35 -8.71 -1.48 -19.98
N VAL A 36 -9.33 -1.04 -18.87
CA VAL A 36 -8.66 -0.95 -17.56
C VAL A 36 -8.19 -2.32 -17.08
N SER A 37 -8.97 -3.37 -17.32
CA SER A 37 -8.59 -4.75 -16.99
C SER A 37 -7.35 -5.19 -17.77
N LYS A 38 -7.25 -4.83 -19.05
CA LYS A 38 -6.09 -5.12 -19.88
C LYS A 38 -4.85 -4.34 -19.41
N ILE A 39 -5.03 -3.08 -19.07
CA ILE A 39 -3.97 -2.22 -18.52
C ILE A 39 -3.44 -2.83 -17.22
N SER A 40 -4.31 -3.20 -16.29
CA SER A 40 -3.93 -3.81 -15.00
C SER A 40 -3.06 -5.05 -15.20
N ARG A 41 -3.50 -6.01 -16.02
CA ARG A 41 -2.71 -7.21 -16.36
C ARG A 41 -1.36 -6.88 -16.99
N SER A 42 -1.34 -5.88 -17.88
CA SER A 42 -0.10 -5.47 -18.55
C SER A 42 0.89 -4.86 -17.55
N LEU A 43 0.40 -4.08 -16.58
CA LEU A 43 1.23 -3.51 -15.50
C LEU A 43 1.77 -4.61 -14.58
N LYS A 44 0.92 -5.60 -14.23
CA LYS A 44 1.36 -6.76 -13.45
C LYS A 44 2.47 -7.55 -14.19
N GLY A 45 2.30 -7.78 -15.48
CA GLY A 45 3.33 -8.40 -16.33
C GLY A 45 4.62 -7.59 -16.36
N LEU A 46 4.51 -6.28 -16.52
CA LEU A 46 5.65 -5.36 -16.56
C LEU A 46 6.41 -5.32 -15.22
N ALA A 47 5.71 -5.29 -14.10
CA ALA A 47 6.31 -5.33 -12.77
C ALA A 47 7.16 -6.59 -12.56
N LYS A 48 6.61 -7.75 -12.97
CA LYS A 48 7.34 -9.03 -12.93
C LYS A 48 8.54 -9.04 -13.87
N GLU A 49 8.37 -8.59 -15.11
CA GLU A 49 9.43 -8.54 -16.12
C GLU A 49 10.61 -7.67 -15.67
N LEU A 50 10.32 -6.50 -15.12
CA LEU A 50 11.33 -5.54 -14.67
C LEU A 50 11.85 -5.82 -13.25
N ASN A 51 11.20 -6.70 -12.52
CA ASN A 51 11.48 -7.00 -11.11
C ASN A 51 11.49 -5.73 -10.23
N ILE A 52 10.54 -4.83 -10.45
CA ILE A 52 10.33 -3.61 -9.65
C ILE A 52 8.86 -3.44 -9.30
N PRO A 53 8.55 -2.82 -8.16
CA PRO A 53 7.18 -2.51 -7.79
C PRO A 53 6.58 -1.43 -8.70
N ILE A 54 5.27 -1.56 -8.95
CA ILE A 54 4.45 -0.55 -9.59
C ILE A 54 3.34 -0.14 -8.61
N LEU A 55 3.32 1.13 -8.23
CA LEU A 55 2.25 1.74 -7.45
C LEU A 55 1.30 2.48 -8.41
N ALA A 56 0.07 2.02 -8.49
CA ALA A 56 -0.93 2.63 -9.37
C ALA A 56 -2.07 3.21 -8.53
N LEU A 57 -2.37 4.48 -8.73
CA LEU A 57 -3.55 5.11 -8.16
C LEU A 57 -4.78 4.71 -8.98
N SER A 58 -5.89 4.49 -8.30
CA SER A 58 -7.17 4.17 -8.91
C SER A 58 -8.28 4.95 -8.23
N GLN A 59 -9.15 5.54 -9.03
CA GLN A 59 -10.35 6.20 -8.51
C GLN A 59 -11.38 5.14 -8.10
N LEU A 60 -12.03 5.37 -6.97
CA LEU A 60 -13.13 4.54 -6.50
C LEU A 60 -14.43 4.88 -7.22
N ASN A 61 -15.36 3.93 -7.22
CA ASN A 61 -16.72 4.17 -7.67
C ASN A 61 -17.38 5.22 -6.75
N ARG A 62 -18.09 6.18 -7.35
CA ARG A 62 -18.82 7.22 -6.64
C ARG A 62 -19.93 6.70 -5.72
N GLY A 63 -20.34 5.45 -5.87
CA GLY A 63 -21.28 4.79 -4.97
C GLY A 63 -20.90 4.86 -3.49
N VAL A 64 -19.61 4.98 -3.16
CA VAL A 64 -19.11 5.19 -1.79
C VAL A 64 -19.67 6.49 -1.20
N GLU A 65 -19.77 7.54 -2.03
CA GLU A 65 -20.23 8.86 -1.60
C GLU A 65 -21.73 8.88 -1.24
N GLY A 66 -22.50 7.94 -1.79
CA GLY A 66 -23.93 7.80 -1.53
C GLY A 66 -24.30 6.98 -0.29
N ARG A 67 -23.34 6.31 0.35
CA ARG A 67 -23.60 5.52 1.55
C ARG A 67 -23.70 6.38 2.79
N ASP A 68 -24.44 5.92 3.80
CA ASP A 68 -24.64 6.63 5.07
C ASP A 68 -23.74 6.08 6.18
N GLY A 69 -23.44 6.96 7.13
CA GLY A 69 -22.67 6.64 8.33
C GLY A 69 -21.17 6.42 8.11
N LEU A 70 -20.43 6.28 9.20
CA LEU A 70 -18.97 6.14 9.19
C LEU A 70 -18.53 4.86 8.47
N GLU A 71 -19.12 3.73 8.81
CA GLU A 71 -18.81 2.45 8.20
C GLU A 71 -19.26 2.39 6.74
N GLY A 72 -20.40 3.02 6.38
CA GLY A 72 -20.88 3.07 5.01
C GLY A 72 -19.96 3.85 4.07
N LYS A 73 -19.34 4.93 4.54
CA LYS A 73 -18.38 5.75 3.77
C LYS A 73 -16.98 5.12 3.71
N ARG A 74 -16.74 4.06 4.46
CA ARG A 74 -15.47 3.34 4.45
C ARG A 74 -15.30 2.58 3.14
N PRO A 75 -14.19 2.78 2.39
CA PRO A 75 -13.96 2.10 1.12
C PRO A 75 -13.79 0.58 1.30
N GLN A 76 -14.27 -0.17 0.31
CA GLN A 76 -14.21 -1.63 0.25
C GLN A 76 -13.72 -2.11 -1.11
N LEU A 77 -13.25 -3.36 -1.20
CA LEU A 77 -12.80 -3.96 -2.47
C LEU A 77 -13.88 -3.92 -3.56
N SER A 78 -15.15 -4.03 -3.17
CA SER A 78 -16.29 -3.89 -4.09
C SER A 78 -16.38 -2.51 -4.76
N ASP A 79 -15.74 -1.49 -4.20
CA ASP A 79 -15.71 -0.13 -4.74
C ASP A 79 -14.73 0.02 -5.90
N LEU A 80 -13.86 -0.98 -6.10
CA LEU A 80 -13.04 -1.16 -7.30
C LEU A 80 -13.82 -1.86 -8.45
N ARG A 81 -15.11 -2.00 -8.34
CA ARG A 81 -15.97 -2.92 -9.14
C ARG A 81 -16.00 -2.64 -10.64
N GLU A 82 -15.77 -1.42 -11.08
CA GLU A 82 -15.55 -1.14 -12.51
C GLU A 82 -14.21 -1.70 -13.02
N SER A 83 -13.43 -2.28 -12.12
CA SER A 83 -12.09 -2.76 -12.35
C SER A 83 -11.81 -4.04 -11.54
N GLY A 84 -12.73 -4.99 -11.50
CA GLY A 84 -12.55 -6.27 -10.77
C GLY A 84 -11.23 -6.98 -11.10
N ALA A 85 -10.67 -6.72 -12.27
CA ALA A 85 -9.33 -7.19 -12.63
C ALA A 85 -8.23 -6.51 -11.80
N ILE A 86 -8.37 -5.23 -11.41
CA ILE A 86 -7.38 -4.53 -10.57
C ILE A 86 -7.25 -5.26 -9.24
N GLU A 87 -8.38 -5.59 -8.61
CA GLU A 87 -8.37 -6.35 -7.37
C GLU A 87 -7.66 -7.70 -7.54
N GLN A 88 -7.94 -8.44 -8.62
CA GLN A 88 -7.35 -9.75 -8.86
C GLN A 88 -5.84 -9.66 -9.15
N ASP A 89 -5.42 -8.71 -9.94
CA ASP A 89 -4.04 -8.55 -10.41
C ASP A 89 -3.12 -7.97 -9.33
N ALA A 90 -3.63 -7.08 -8.48
CA ALA A 90 -2.85 -6.43 -7.43
C ALA A 90 -2.41 -7.43 -6.34
N ASP A 91 -1.17 -7.32 -5.89
CA ASP A 91 -0.68 -8.04 -4.72
C ASP A 91 -1.15 -7.40 -3.42
N MET A 92 -1.32 -6.09 -3.45
CA MET A 92 -1.77 -5.28 -2.32
C MET A 92 -2.78 -4.26 -2.81
N VAL A 93 -3.86 -4.04 -2.05
CA VAL A 93 -4.83 -2.97 -2.27
C VAL A 93 -4.91 -2.15 -0.99
N LEU A 94 -4.64 -0.87 -1.12
CA LEU A 94 -4.69 0.12 -0.05
C LEU A 94 -5.76 1.15 -0.36
N PHE A 95 -6.60 1.48 0.61
CA PHE A 95 -7.49 2.63 0.51
C PHE A 95 -7.04 3.74 1.46
N ILE A 96 -7.25 4.97 1.03
CA ILE A 96 -7.10 6.16 1.88
C ILE A 96 -8.50 6.60 2.26
N HIS A 97 -8.82 6.55 3.55
CA HIS A 97 -10.09 6.99 4.08
C HIS A 97 -9.90 8.18 5.01
N ARG A 98 -10.69 9.23 4.81
CA ARG A 98 -10.69 10.44 5.61
C ARG A 98 -12.13 10.77 5.98
N PRO A 99 -12.58 10.46 7.22
CA PRO A 99 -13.94 10.71 7.66
C PRO A 99 -14.35 12.18 7.50
N GLU A 100 -13.45 13.11 7.83
CA GLU A 100 -13.68 14.55 7.69
C GLU A 100 -14.06 14.98 6.26
N TYR A 101 -13.54 14.30 5.23
CA TYR A 101 -13.90 14.57 3.83
C TYR A 101 -15.41 14.38 3.58
N TYR A 102 -16.03 13.48 4.33
CA TYR A 102 -17.46 13.19 4.29
C TYR A 102 -18.25 13.92 5.37
N HIS A 103 -17.68 14.94 6.02
CA HIS A 103 -18.28 15.67 7.13
C HIS A 103 -18.64 14.81 8.36
N LEU A 104 -17.92 13.71 8.54
CA LEU A 104 -18.03 12.83 9.70
C LEU A 104 -16.97 13.24 10.72
N TYR A 105 -17.39 13.96 11.76
CA TYR A 105 -16.48 14.57 12.72
C TYR A 105 -16.36 13.81 14.04
N THR A 106 -17.26 12.88 14.30
CA THR A 106 -17.26 12.06 15.52
C THR A 106 -17.58 10.61 15.19
N ASP A 107 -16.98 9.68 15.94
CA ASP A 107 -17.35 8.27 15.87
C ASP A 107 -18.52 7.95 16.81
N GLU A 108 -18.94 6.67 16.83
CA GLU A 108 -20.03 6.17 17.70
C GLU A 108 -19.73 6.34 19.21
N LYS A 109 -18.47 6.50 19.58
CA LYS A 109 -18.01 6.70 20.96
C LYS A 109 -17.80 8.18 21.30
N GLY A 110 -18.18 9.09 20.39
CA GLY A 110 -18.03 10.53 20.56
C GLY A 110 -16.59 11.05 20.40
N ARG A 111 -15.66 10.25 19.86
CA ARG A 111 -14.26 10.69 19.64
C ARG A 111 -14.18 11.57 18.41
N ASP A 112 -13.37 12.63 18.48
CA ASP A 112 -13.14 13.55 17.36
C ASP A 112 -12.34 12.88 16.24
N LEU A 113 -12.89 12.91 15.03
CA LEU A 113 -12.29 12.35 13.82
C LEU A 113 -11.67 13.42 12.91
N ARG A 114 -11.70 14.70 13.28
CA ARG A 114 -11.12 15.77 12.47
C ARG A 114 -9.61 15.62 12.37
N GLY A 115 -9.11 15.77 11.14
CA GLY A 115 -7.70 15.54 10.84
C GLY A 115 -7.25 14.08 10.93
N MET A 116 -8.18 13.13 11.12
CA MET A 116 -7.87 11.70 11.09
C MET A 116 -7.90 11.17 9.66
N ALA A 117 -7.01 10.25 9.38
CA ALA A 117 -7.00 9.47 8.15
C ALA A 117 -6.68 8.00 8.47
N GLU A 118 -7.14 7.12 7.63
CA GLU A 118 -6.86 5.68 7.72
C GLU A 118 -6.29 5.18 6.39
N ILE A 119 -5.21 4.42 6.46
CA ILE A 119 -4.74 3.60 5.35
C ILE A 119 -5.27 2.20 5.60
N ILE A 120 -6.23 1.79 4.80
CA ILE A 120 -6.89 0.48 4.92
C ILE A 120 -6.18 -0.50 3.99
N ILE A 121 -5.48 -1.48 4.55
CA ILE A 121 -4.88 -2.58 3.81
C ILE A 121 -5.99 -3.61 3.56
N ALA A 122 -6.75 -3.43 2.47
CA ALA A 122 -7.94 -4.26 2.19
C ALA A 122 -7.58 -5.60 1.52
N LYS A 123 -6.42 -5.67 0.89
CA LYS A 123 -5.85 -6.90 0.32
C LYS A 123 -4.35 -6.91 0.48
N HIS A 124 -3.82 -8.04 0.91
CA HIS A 124 -2.38 -8.30 0.94
C HIS A 124 -2.12 -9.78 0.64
N ARG A 125 -1.53 -10.11 -0.52
CA ARG A 125 -1.36 -11.49 -0.97
C ARG A 125 -0.43 -12.31 -0.06
N ASN A 126 0.59 -11.67 0.48
CA ASN A 126 1.64 -12.34 1.25
C ASN A 126 1.74 -11.83 2.71
N GLY A 127 0.72 -11.13 3.21
CA GLY A 127 0.70 -10.57 4.55
C GLY A 127 -0.70 -10.37 5.09
N SER A 128 -0.81 -9.78 6.26
CA SER A 128 -2.08 -9.47 6.92
C SER A 128 -2.77 -8.25 6.28
N VAL A 129 -4.07 -8.22 6.41
CA VAL A 129 -4.90 -7.02 6.20
C VAL A 129 -5.05 -6.26 7.50
N GLY A 130 -5.37 -4.98 7.45
CA GLY A 130 -5.55 -4.17 8.64
C GLY A 130 -5.59 -2.69 8.34
N ASP A 131 -5.67 -1.87 9.36
CA ASP A 131 -5.81 -0.43 9.25
C ASP A 131 -4.67 0.29 9.97
N VAL A 132 -4.11 1.29 9.30
CA VAL A 132 -3.12 2.18 9.88
C VAL A 132 -3.73 3.57 10.02
N ARG A 133 -3.85 4.06 11.26
CA ARG A 133 -4.34 5.41 11.55
C ARG A 133 -3.21 6.41 11.42
N LEU A 134 -3.52 7.51 10.78
CA LEU A 134 -2.62 8.63 10.56
C LEU A 134 -3.33 9.94 10.89
N ARG A 135 -2.55 11.00 11.06
CA ARG A 135 -3.01 12.38 11.07
C ARG A 135 -2.86 12.97 9.69
N PHE A 136 -3.90 13.68 9.22
CA PHE A 136 -3.84 14.40 7.95
C PHE A 136 -3.94 15.90 8.19
N LYS A 137 -2.88 16.63 7.86
CA LYS A 137 -2.84 18.09 7.88
C LYS A 137 -3.26 18.65 6.53
N GLY A 138 -4.56 18.95 6.36
CA GLY A 138 -5.13 19.37 5.08
C GLY A 138 -4.45 20.59 4.47
N LYS A 139 -4.02 21.56 5.30
CA LYS A 139 -3.30 22.77 4.85
C LYS A 139 -2.00 22.44 4.07
N PHE A 140 -1.36 21.30 4.35
CA PHE A 140 -0.10 20.90 3.75
C PHE A 140 -0.24 19.63 2.93
N ALA A 141 -1.45 19.06 2.78
CA ALA A 141 -1.71 17.76 2.17
C ALA A 141 -0.76 16.66 2.69
N ARG A 142 -0.45 16.68 3.99
CA ARG A 142 0.57 15.84 4.61
C ARG A 142 -0.03 14.86 5.61
N PHE A 143 0.42 13.61 5.53
CA PHE A 143 0.15 12.58 6.52
C PHE A 143 1.28 12.56 7.55
N GLU A 144 0.91 12.38 8.81
CA GLU A 144 1.83 12.29 9.95
C GLU A 144 1.40 11.14 10.86
N ASN A 145 2.33 10.64 11.66
CA ASN A 145 1.97 9.71 12.72
C ASN A 145 1.08 10.41 13.74
N PRO A 146 0.12 9.72 14.35
CA PRO A 146 -0.59 10.26 15.51
C PRO A 146 0.42 10.63 16.59
N GLU A 147 0.21 11.75 17.28
CA GLU A 147 0.97 12.07 18.50
C GLU A 147 0.59 11.04 19.56
N ASP A 148 1.57 10.60 20.36
CA ASP A 148 1.46 9.44 21.24
C ASP A 148 0.33 9.51 22.30
N ASP A 149 -0.14 10.71 22.66
CA ASP A 149 -1.15 10.91 23.71
C ASP A 149 -2.57 10.42 23.36
N ASN A 150 -2.85 10.09 22.09
CA ASN A 150 -4.18 9.65 21.64
C ASN A 150 -4.14 8.45 20.67
N TYR A 151 -3.00 7.77 20.55
CA TYR A 151 -2.93 6.58 19.72
C TYR A 151 -3.64 5.43 20.41
N ILE A 152 -4.88 5.16 20.01
CA ILE A 152 -5.55 3.90 20.31
C ILE A 152 -5.32 3.00 19.08
N PRO A 153 -4.53 1.93 19.21
CA PRO A 153 -4.39 0.98 18.11
C PRO A 153 -5.78 0.47 17.69
N ALA A 154 -6.01 0.31 16.40
CA ALA A 154 -7.23 -0.33 15.93
C ALA A 154 -7.34 -1.70 16.60
N ALA A 155 -8.53 -2.04 17.12
CA ALA A 155 -8.75 -3.35 17.71
C ALA A 155 -8.46 -4.42 16.66
N GLY A 156 -7.42 -5.26 16.90
CA GLY A 156 -6.95 -6.28 15.96
C GLY A 156 -5.62 -5.97 15.26
N ALA A 157 -4.98 -4.84 15.55
CA ALA A 157 -3.58 -4.66 15.18
C ALA A 157 -2.73 -5.57 16.09
N GLU A 158 -2.60 -6.83 15.71
CA GLU A 158 -1.50 -7.65 16.19
C GLU A 158 -0.20 -6.92 15.83
N GLU A 159 0.76 -6.91 16.76
CA GLU A 159 2.07 -6.27 16.59
C GLU A 159 2.58 -6.52 15.17
N ALA A 160 2.83 -5.45 14.43
CA ALA A 160 3.44 -5.57 13.12
C ALA A 160 4.74 -6.34 13.31
N ILE A 161 4.74 -7.60 12.91
CA ILE A 161 5.96 -8.42 12.92
C ILE A 161 6.93 -7.70 12.01
N GLY A 162 7.95 -7.08 12.61
CA GLY A 162 9.00 -6.37 11.89
C GLY A 162 9.49 -7.26 10.75
N SER A 163 9.56 -6.69 9.55
CA SER A 163 10.03 -7.44 8.38
C SER A 163 11.39 -8.04 8.70
N LYS A 164 11.51 -9.36 8.66
CA LYS A 164 12.78 -10.09 8.87
C LYS A 164 13.85 -9.75 7.82
N ILE A 165 13.49 -8.96 6.80
CA ILE A 165 14.39 -8.53 5.73
C ILE A 165 15.42 -7.50 6.25
N ASN A 166 15.12 -6.75 7.31
CA ASN A 166 16.01 -5.76 7.91
C ASN A 166 16.56 -6.17 9.28
N ALA A 167 16.34 -7.42 9.72
CA ALA A 167 17.03 -7.93 10.89
C ALA A 167 18.51 -8.13 10.53
N ALA A 168 19.42 -7.45 11.24
CA ALA A 168 20.84 -7.74 11.12
C ALA A 168 21.04 -9.25 11.36
N PRO A 169 21.88 -9.92 10.55
CA PRO A 169 22.15 -11.33 10.78
C PRO A 169 22.69 -11.49 12.21
N PRO A 170 22.31 -12.56 12.93
CA PRO A 170 22.90 -12.83 14.24
C PRO A 170 24.41 -12.90 14.06
N ALA A 171 25.12 -12.28 15.00
CA ALA A 171 26.58 -12.34 15.03
C ALA A 171 26.98 -13.82 14.91
N SER A 172 27.69 -14.18 13.84
CA SER A 172 28.18 -15.52 13.67
C SER A 172 29.14 -15.81 14.83
N GLU A 173 28.77 -16.75 15.71
CA GLU A 173 29.74 -17.39 16.56
C GLU A 173 30.74 -18.09 15.62
N ASP A 174 31.99 -17.66 15.65
CA ASP A 174 33.07 -18.29 14.86
C ASP A 174 33.17 -19.77 15.25
N PRO A 175 32.93 -20.72 14.36
CA PRO A 175 33.00 -22.14 14.69
C PRO A 175 34.43 -22.70 14.79
N PHE A 176 35.45 -21.83 14.72
CA PHE A 176 36.84 -22.25 14.82
C PHE A 176 37.51 -21.58 16.00
N PRO A 177 37.81 -22.33 17.10
CA PRO A 177 38.66 -21.81 18.15
C PRO A 177 40.09 -21.61 17.61
N VAL A 178 40.61 -20.38 17.75
CA VAL A 178 42.00 -20.08 17.43
C VAL A 178 42.87 -20.81 18.45
N PRO A 179 43.83 -21.67 18.06
CA PRO A 179 44.72 -22.33 18.98
C PRO A 179 45.65 -21.29 19.66
N PRO A 180 46.02 -21.47 20.92
CA PRO A 180 46.93 -20.60 21.61
C PRO A 180 48.31 -20.59 20.93
N PRO A 181 49.09 -19.47 21.00
CA PRO A 181 50.41 -19.41 20.39
C PRO A 181 51.34 -20.42 21.08
N GLU A 182 51.97 -21.28 20.26
CA GLU A 182 53.06 -22.15 20.75
C GLU A 182 54.23 -21.30 21.20
N GLU A 183 54.62 -21.47 22.48
CA GLU A 183 55.87 -20.97 22.98
C GLU A 183 57.04 -21.72 22.27
N MET A 184 57.84 -20.94 21.53
CA MET A 184 59.07 -21.49 20.95
C MET A 184 60.13 -21.66 22.03
N PRO A 185 60.72 -22.86 22.22
CA PRO A 185 61.89 -22.99 23.09
C PRO A 185 63.13 -22.42 22.39
N PHE A 186 63.99 -21.84 23.19
CA PHE A 186 65.28 -21.25 22.85
C PHE A 186 66.22 -22.13 22.02
#